data_5e1f2bcc8174cd8ec31ae0846596cda3
#
_entry.id   5e1f2bcc8174cd8ec31ae0846596cda3
#
_cell.length_a   1.000
_cell.length_b   1.000
_cell.length_c   1.000
_cell.angle_alpha   90.00
_cell.angle_beta   90.00
_cell.angle_gamma   90.00
#
_symmetry.space_group_name_H-M   'P 1'
#
loop_
_entity.id
_entity.type
_entity.pdbx_description
1 polymer ?
#
loop_
_entity_poly.entity_id
_entity_poly.type
_entity_poly.pdbx_seq_one_letter_code
_entity_poly.pdbx_strand_id
1 'polypeptide(L)'
;CNASQQRAIQAAFGNQISIIQGPPGTGKTQTILNIVANLVVQEKTVLVVSNNNSAIENVVEKLEKQGLGFLTALLGSLERKTAFVETQAIEKAIPAEIDSWYSAETDSPEFLRTIQSEAEALQTIFERQERLARARQELSGLQTEQLHFEQETTIDPTITLRRQMPSARLLMLWNELQAAVEWQPNGLFDRWREAVRWFLLKRRIRRLFDGFSRHPERQDLQRLIPLLQRSYYQVRQEELSAEIDRIEKQLATSDAPAMVARLSDDSMRYLRSRLAARYGKGHKRPIFQHITPELLKEYPVVLSTTFSSRSNFRAETLFDYVIMDEASQVSSETGA
;
A
#
# COMPACT_ATOMS: atom_id res chain seq x y z
N CYS A 1 -8.86 -7.71 -2.99
CA CYS A 1 -7.84 -6.77 -2.47
C CYS A 1 -7.20 -6.03 -3.62
N ASN A 2 -6.86 -4.75 -3.43
CA ASN A 2 -5.97 -3.99 -4.28
C ASN A 2 -4.58 -3.83 -3.60
N ALA A 3 -3.61 -3.27 -4.32
CA ALA A 3 -2.24 -3.09 -3.82
C ALA A 3 -2.18 -2.33 -2.48
N SER A 4 -3.01 -1.29 -2.31
CA SER A 4 -3.04 -0.48 -1.08
C SER A 4 -3.58 -1.28 0.11
N GLN A 5 -4.63 -2.08 -0.11
CA GLN A 5 -5.19 -2.96 0.91
C GLN A 5 -4.21 -4.06 1.31
N GLN A 6 -3.48 -4.63 0.36
CA GLN A 6 -2.45 -5.64 0.65
C GLN A 6 -1.31 -5.06 1.49
N ARG A 7 -0.81 -3.86 1.14
CA ARG A 7 0.19 -3.16 1.96
C ARG A 7 -0.32 -2.84 3.37
N ALA A 8 -1.59 -2.44 3.49
CA ALA A 8 -2.21 -2.18 4.80
C ALA A 8 -2.26 -3.44 5.67
N ILE A 9 -2.61 -4.59 5.08
CA ILE A 9 -2.61 -5.88 5.78
C ILE A 9 -1.19 -6.25 6.21
N GLN A 10 -0.21 -6.17 5.31
CA GLN A 10 1.20 -6.45 5.63
C GLN A 10 1.72 -5.54 6.76
N ALA A 11 1.39 -4.24 6.72
CA ALA A 11 1.77 -3.30 7.77
C ALA A 11 1.15 -3.65 9.12
N ALA A 12 -0.11 -4.10 9.14
CA ALA A 12 -0.81 -4.50 10.36
C ALA A 12 -0.14 -5.70 11.06
N PHE A 13 0.47 -6.61 10.29
CA PHE A 13 1.19 -7.76 10.85
C PHE A 13 2.67 -7.51 11.11
N GLY A 14 3.27 -6.58 10.37
CA GLY A 14 4.70 -6.29 10.46
C GLY A 14 5.09 -5.24 11.50
N ASN A 15 4.13 -4.48 12.03
CA ASN A 15 4.37 -3.37 12.95
C ASN A 15 3.51 -3.47 14.21
N GLN A 16 4.02 -2.97 15.31
CA GLN A 16 3.27 -2.90 16.57
C GLN A 16 2.07 -1.92 16.48
N ILE A 17 2.21 -0.85 15.73
CA ILE A 17 1.16 0.14 15.47
C ILE A 17 1.13 0.44 13.97
N SER A 18 -0.05 0.41 13.38
CA SER A 18 -0.26 0.72 11.96
C SER A 18 -1.42 1.68 11.79
N ILE A 19 -1.19 2.76 11.04
CA ILE A 19 -2.22 3.75 10.71
C ILE A 19 -2.61 3.54 9.23
N ILE A 20 -3.88 3.19 9.00
CA ILE A 20 -4.44 2.94 7.68
C ILE A 20 -5.39 4.08 7.33
N GLN A 21 -4.97 4.95 6.40
CA GLN A 21 -5.79 6.05 5.90
C GLN A 21 -6.39 5.69 4.53
N GLY A 22 -7.64 6.13 4.34
CA GLY A 22 -8.31 6.03 3.05
C GLY A 22 -9.61 6.81 3.03
N PRO A 23 -9.95 7.51 1.94
CA PRO A 23 -11.23 8.17 1.79
C PRO A 23 -12.39 7.15 1.82
N PRO A 24 -13.65 7.60 1.96
CA PRO A 24 -14.82 6.74 1.85
C PRO A 24 -14.80 5.94 0.54
N GLY A 25 -15.23 4.69 0.58
CA GLY A 25 -15.28 3.81 -0.61
C GLY A 25 -13.98 3.11 -0.98
N THR A 26 -12.85 3.35 -0.32
CA THR A 26 -11.57 2.70 -0.62
C THR A 26 -11.45 1.26 -0.11
N GLY A 27 -12.48 0.75 0.56
CA GLY A 27 -12.52 -0.62 1.06
C GLY A 27 -11.86 -0.82 2.44
N LYS A 28 -11.85 0.19 3.32
CA LYS A 28 -11.36 0.06 4.71
C LYS A 28 -11.98 -1.14 5.43
N THR A 29 -13.31 -1.28 5.38
CA THR A 29 -14.00 -2.43 5.99
C THR A 29 -13.51 -3.77 5.40
N GLN A 30 -13.25 -3.84 4.09
CA GLN A 30 -12.69 -5.05 3.48
C GLN A 30 -11.28 -5.35 4.00
N THR A 31 -10.48 -4.32 4.26
CA THR A 31 -9.16 -4.47 4.87
C THR A 31 -9.27 -5.01 6.30
N ILE A 32 -10.20 -4.47 7.10
CA ILE A 32 -10.50 -4.98 8.46
C ILE A 32 -10.89 -6.46 8.41
N LEU A 33 -11.79 -6.85 7.52
CA LEU A 33 -12.23 -8.25 7.38
C LEU A 33 -11.07 -9.18 6.99
N ASN A 34 -10.19 -8.73 6.11
CA ASN A 34 -9.02 -9.53 5.73
C ASN A 34 -8.02 -9.67 6.88
N ILE A 35 -7.80 -8.61 7.68
CA ILE A 35 -6.97 -8.70 8.88
C ILE A 35 -7.59 -9.68 9.88
N VAL A 36 -8.90 -9.56 10.15
CA VAL A 36 -9.63 -10.45 11.04
C VAL A 36 -9.52 -11.91 10.58
N ALA A 37 -9.74 -12.20 9.30
CA ALA A 37 -9.64 -13.55 8.75
C ALA A 37 -8.24 -14.15 8.97
N ASN A 38 -7.18 -13.38 8.70
CA ASN A 38 -5.81 -13.83 8.95
C ASN A 38 -5.51 -14.06 10.43
N LEU A 39 -6.05 -13.23 11.34
CA LEU A 39 -5.90 -13.40 12.77
C LEU A 39 -6.61 -14.67 13.26
N VAL A 40 -7.82 -14.92 12.78
CA VAL A 40 -8.59 -16.12 13.10
C VAL A 40 -7.84 -17.41 12.65
N VAL A 41 -7.24 -17.39 11.45
CA VAL A 41 -6.41 -18.50 10.96
C VAL A 41 -5.21 -18.77 11.89
N GLN A 42 -4.62 -17.71 12.44
CA GLN A 42 -3.49 -17.76 13.37
C GLN A 42 -3.90 -18.02 14.81
N GLU A 43 -5.19 -18.28 15.06
CA GLU A 43 -5.77 -18.49 16.39
C GLU A 43 -5.58 -17.30 17.35
N LYS A 44 -5.48 -16.09 16.78
CA LYS A 44 -5.33 -14.83 17.51
C LYS A 44 -6.67 -14.20 17.84
N THR A 45 -6.70 -13.51 18.97
CA THR A 45 -7.85 -12.75 19.43
C THR A 45 -7.79 -11.31 18.92
N VAL A 46 -8.92 -10.77 18.50
CA VAL A 46 -9.01 -9.41 17.99
C VAL A 46 -10.20 -8.66 18.58
N LEU A 47 -9.94 -7.46 19.06
CA LEU A 47 -10.97 -6.50 19.45
C LEU A 47 -11.13 -5.46 18.33
N VAL A 48 -12.32 -5.38 17.76
CA VAL A 48 -12.68 -4.34 16.78
C VAL A 48 -13.55 -3.30 17.48
N VAL A 49 -13.07 -2.07 17.50
CA VAL A 49 -13.78 -0.95 18.13
C VAL A 49 -14.05 0.18 17.14
N SER A 50 -15.18 0.85 17.33
CA SER A 50 -15.52 2.08 16.63
C SER A 50 -16.38 2.97 17.50
N ASN A 51 -16.36 4.28 17.29
CA ASN A 51 -17.32 5.20 17.93
C ASN A 51 -18.72 5.04 17.36
N ASN A 52 -18.86 4.49 16.15
CA ASN A 52 -20.12 4.36 15.45
C ASN A 52 -20.64 2.91 15.51
N ASN A 53 -21.83 2.71 16.06
CA ASN A 53 -22.48 1.41 16.10
C ASN A 53 -22.71 0.82 14.71
N SER A 54 -23.07 1.65 13.71
CA SER A 54 -23.31 1.18 12.34
C SER A 54 -22.05 0.67 11.65
N ALA A 55 -20.88 1.21 12.00
CA ALA A 55 -19.61 0.68 11.49
C ALA A 55 -19.33 -0.73 12.02
N ILE A 56 -19.59 -0.96 13.30
CA ILE A 56 -19.44 -2.27 13.95
C ILE A 56 -20.44 -3.27 13.35
N GLU A 57 -21.71 -2.88 13.22
CA GLU A 57 -22.75 -3.72 12.63
C GLU A 57 -22.44 -4.12 11.20
N ASN A 58 -21.88 -3.21 10.40
CA ASN A 58 -21.44 -3.50 9.03
C ASN A 58 -20.32 -4.58 8.99
N VAL A 59 -19.40 -4.58 9.96
CA VAL A 59 -18.38 -5.63 10.06
C VAL A 59 -19.02 -6.97 10.42
N VAL A 60 -19.94 -6.98 11.42
CA VAL A 60 -20.67 -8.20 11.83
C VAL A 60 -21.47 -8.76 10.66
N GLU A 61 -22.29 -7.93 9.99
CA GLU A 61 -23.11 -8.36 8.86
C GLU A 61 -22.28 -8.99 7.73
N LYS A 62 -21.11 -8.40 7.44
CA LYS A 62 -20.21 -8.95 6.42
C LYS A 62 -19.58 -10.28 6.84
N LEU A 63 -19.26 -10.46 8.12
CA LEU A 63 -18.79 -11.74 8.63
C LEU A 63 -19.90 -12.80 8.59
N GLU A 64 -21.11 -12.43 8.96
CA GLU A 64 -22.29 -13.30 8.89
C GLU A 64 -22.61 -13.75 7.46
N LYS A 65 -22.54 -12.84 6.48
CA LYS A 65 -22.70 -13.15 5.04
C LYS A 65 -21.65 -14.16 4.53
N GLN A 66 -20.49 -14.24 5.16
CA GLN A 66 -19.46 -15.24 4.84
C GLN A 66 -19.59 -16.54 5.64
N GLY A 67 -20.62 -16.66 6.51
CA GLY A 67 -20.81 -17.78 7.40
C GLY A 67 -19.87 -17.80 8.61
N LEU A 68 -19.23 -16.66 8.91
CA LEU A 68 -18.26 -16.50 9.99
C LEU A 68 -18.82 -15.81 11.23
N GLY A 69 -20.13 -15.51 11.26
CA GLY A 69 -20.79 -14.85 12.35
C GLY A 69 -20.68 -15.58 13.71
N PHE A 70 -20.55 -16.90 13.67
CA PHE A 70 -20.38 -17.72 14.86
C PHE A 70 -19.06 -17.48 15.63
N LEU A 71 -18.09 -16.80 15.02
CA LEU A 71 -16.82 -16.42 15.64
C LEU A 71 -16.89 -15.08 16.38
N THR A 72 -18.01 -14.37 16.27
CA THR A 72 -18.15 -13.00 16.73
C THR A 72 -18.88 -12.88 18.06
N ALA A 73 -18.36 -12.05 18.97
CA ALA A 73 -19.07 -11.58 20.16
C ALA A 73 -19.30 -10.07 20.07
N LEU A 74 -20.54 -9.65 19.94
CA LEU A 74 -20.92 -8.23 19.91
C LEU A 74 -21.22 -7.76 21.33
N LEU A 75 -20.31 -7.02 21.95
CA LEU A 75 -20.31 -6.68 23.37
C LEU A 75 -20.39 -5.15 23.63
N GLY A 76 -21.05 -4.41 22.78
CA GLY A 76 -21.15 -2.94 22.88
C GLY A 76 -21.76 -2.44 24.19
N SER A 77 -23.06 -2.09 24.19
CA SER A 77 -23.79 -1.67 25.39
C SER A 77 -24.10 -2.85 26.33
N LEU A 78 -24.53 -2.54 27.57
CA LEU A 78 -24.99 -3.55 28.51
C LEU A 78 -26.12 -4.39 27.90
N GLU A 79 -27.02 -3.78 27.18
CA GLU A 79 -28.12 -4.44 26.47
C GLU A 79 -27.61 -5.46 25.44
N ARG A 80 -26.65 -5.09 24.63
CA ARG A 80 -26.02 -6.00 23.65
C ARG A 80 -25.25 -7.14 24.32
N LYS A 81 -24.59 -6.86 25.43
CA LYS A 81 -23.92 -7.88 26.23
C LYS A 81 -24.92 -8.89 26.80
N THR A 82 -26.02 -8.42 27.34
CA THR A 82 -27.09 -9.28 27.85
C THR A 82 -27.71 -10.10 26.72
N ALA A 83 -28.04 -9.46 25.60
CA ALA A 83 -28.54 -10.15 24.42
C ALA A 83 -27.60 -11.23 23.94
N PHE A 84 -26.28 -10.93 23.83
CA PHE A 84 -25.29 -11.95 23.44
C PHE A 84 -25.28 -13.15 24.39
N VAL A 85 -25.29 -12.92 25.70
CA VAL A 85 -25.33 -14.00 26.73
C VAL A 85 -26.55 -14.87 26.58
N GLU A 86 -27.73 -14.27 26.34
CA GLU A 86 -29.00 -14.97 26.21
C GLU A 86 -29.13 -15.73 24.87
N THR A 87 -28.63 -15.17 23.78
CA THR A 87 -28.86 -15.70 22.41
C THR A 87 -27.70 -16.50 21.86
N GLN A 88 -26.51 -16.49 22.49
CA GLN A 88 -25.27 -17.10 21.95
C GLN A 88 -25.45 -18.57 21.52
N ALA A 89 -26.28 -19.33 22.24
CA ALA A 89 -26.48 -20.75 21.93
C ALA A 89 -27.23 -20.97 20.59
N ILE A 90 -28.02 -19.99 20.16
CA ILE A 90 -28.84 -20.04 18.95
C ILE A 90 -28.21 -19.22 17.85
N GLU A 91 -27.97 -17.93 18.09
CA GLU A 91 -27.50 -17.00 17.06
C GLU A 91 -26.00 -17.20 16.70
N LYS A 92 -25.21 -17.71 17.62
CA LYS A 92 -23.80 -17.97 17.44
C LYS A 92 -23.47 -19.46 17.43
N ALA A 93 -24.48 -20.29 17.11
CA ALA A 93 -24.27 -21.73 16.95
C ALA A 93 -23.21 -22.01 15.85
N ILE A 94 -22.39 -23.01 16.08
CA ILE A 94 -21.46 -23.50 15.08
C ILE A 94 -22.27 -24.05 13.88
N PRO A 95 -21.93 -23.68 12.64
CA PRO A 95 -22.66 -24.17 11.46
C PRO A 95 -22.75 -25.70 11.42
N ALA A 96 -23.93 -26.23 11.16
CA ALA A 96 -24.13 -27.67 11.11
C ALA A 96 -23.26 -28.37 10.04
N GLU A 97 -22.96 -27.64 8.98
CA GLU A 97 -22.11 -28.09 7.85
C GLU A 97 -20.61 -27.92 8.12
N ILE A 98 -20.16 -27.51 9.32
CA ILE A 98 -18.76 -27.19 9.59
C ILE A 98 -17.81 -28.35 9.29
N ASP A 99 -18.22 -29.58 9.57
CA ASP A 99 -17.42 -30.78 9.29
C ASP A 99 -17.17 -30.96 7.77
N SER A 100 -18.09 -30.48 6.93
CA SER A 100 -17.93 -30.53 5.46
C SER A 100 -16.90 -29.53 4.93
N TRP A 101 -16.52 -28.55 5.73
CA TRP A 101 -15.49 -27.56 5.37
C TRP A 101 -14.08 -28.13 5.46
N TYR A 102 -13.89 -29.22 6.19
CA TYR A 102 -12.57 -29.82 6.35
C TYR A 102 -12.13 -30.57 5.08
N SER A 103 -10.91 -30.29 4.67
CA SER A 103 -10.21 -31.05 3.65
C SER A 103 -8.74 -31.16 4.02
N ALA A 104 -8.22 -32.39 4.05
CA ALA A 104 -6.81 -32.63 4.33
C ALA A 104 -5.88 -31.99 3.29
N GLU A 105 -6.34 -31.84 2.04
CA GLU A 105 -5.62 -31.13 0.99
C GLU A 105 -5.47 -29.64 1.33
N THR A 106 -6.59 -28.99 1.67
CA THR A 106 -6.60 -27.54 1.98
C THR A 106 -5.98 -27.21 3.35
N ASP A 107 -5.91 -28.16 4.28
CA ASP A 107 -5.23 -27.97 5.58
C ASP A 107 -3.74 -28.35 5.51
N SER A 108 -3.19 -28.49 4.32
CA SER A 108 -1.80 -28.86 4.11
C SER A 108 -0.86 -27.64 4.06
N PRO A 109 0.42 -27.78 4.48
CA PRO A 109 1.43 -26.73 4.30
C PRO A 109 1.68 -26.41 2.82
N GLU A 110 1.49 -27.36 1.93
CA GLU A 110 1.64 -27.20 0.47
C GLU A 110 0.58 -26.25 -0.07
N PHE A 111 -0.67 -26.39 0.35
CA PHE A 111 -1.76 -25.52 -0.07
C PHE A 111 -1.53 -24.08 0.41
N LEU A 112 -1.06 -23.89 1.65
CA LEU A 112 -0.69 -22.58 2.17
C LEU A 112 0.44 -21.93 1.36
N ARG A 113 1.46 -22.71 0.97
CA ARG A 113 2.54 -22.20 0.10
C ARG A 113 2.03 -21.78 -1.28
N THR A 114 1.07 -22.52 -1.83
CA THR A 114 0.42 -22.14 -3.09
C THR A 114 -0.28 -20.80 -2.97
N ILE A 115 -1.09 -20.61 -1.92
CA ILE A 115 -1.75 -19.32 -1.64
C ILE A 115 -0.73 -18.18 -1.50
N GLN A 116 0.36 -18.42 -0.78
CA GLN A 116 1.42 -17.42 -0.60
C GLN A 116 2.10 -17.05 -1.92
N SER A 117 2.44 -18.05 -2.73
CA SER A 117 3.04 -17.84 -4.06
C SER A 117 2.12 -17.06 -5.01
N GLU A 118 0.81 -17.38 -5.01
CA GLU A 118 -0.17 -16.65 -5.80
C GLU A 118 -0.34 -15.20 -5.30
N ALA A 119 -0.31 -14.98 -3.99
CA ALA A 119 -0.35 -13.64 -3.41
C ALA A 119 0.87 -12.79 -3.80
N GLU A 120 2.08 -13.37 -3.80
CA GLU A 120 3.31 -12.71 -4.24
C GLU A 120 3.29 -12.38 -5.74
N ALA A 121 2.79 -13.31 -6.57
CA ALA A 121 2.64 -13.06 -8.00
C ALA A 121 1.65 -11.92 -8.28
N LEU A 122 0.53 -11.89 -7.55
CA LEU A 122 -0.46 -10.82 -7.65
C LEU A 122 0.10 -9.48 -7.18
N GLN A 123 0.89 -9.46 -6.10
CA GLN A 123 1.58 -8.27 -5.64
C GLN A 123 2.50 -7.69 -6.72
N THR A 124 3.26 -8.53 -7.39
CA THR A 124 4.12 -8.10 -8.52
C THR A 124 3.31 -7.44 -9.63
N ILE A 125 2.12 -7.95 -9.94
CA ILE A 125 1.23 -7.34 -10.94
C ILE A 125 0.76 -5.96 -10.47
N PHE A 126 0.34 -5.82 -9.22
CA PHE A 126 -0.10 -4.54 -8.68
C PHE A 126 1.03 -3.49 -8.64
N GLU A 127 2.25 -3.89 -8.30
CA GLU A 127 3.42 -3.00 -8.34
C GLU A 127 3.70 -2.50 -9.77
N ARG A 128 3.56 -3.37 -10.77
CA ARG A 128 3.67 -2.99 -12.18
C ARG A 128 2.56 -2.01 -12.60
N GLN A 129 1.32 -2.24 -12.17
CA GLN A 129 0.21 -1.31 -12.45
C GLN A 129 0.45 0.07 -11.84
N GLU A 130 0.93 0.13 -10.61
CA GLU A 130 1.28 1.41 -9.96
C GLU A 130 2.44 2.12 -10.69
N ARG A 131 3.46 1.36 -11.10
CA ARG A 131 4.59 1.90 -11.86
C ARG A 131 4.15 2.45 -13.20
N LEU A 132 3.24 1.75 -13.89
CA LEU A 132 2.63 2.20 -15.13
C LEU A 132 1.86 3.52 -14.93
N ALA A 133 1.05 3.59 -13.89
CA ALA A 133 0.28 4.80 -13.58
C ALA A 133 1.21 6.00 -13.30
N ARG A 134 2.28 5.80 -12.53
CA ARG A 134 3.29 6.84 -12.25
C ARG A 134 4.03 7.28 -13.52
N ALA A 135 4.46 6.33 -14.36
CA ALA A 135 5.15 6.63 -15.61
C ALA A 135 4.27 7.44 -16.57
N ARG A 136 2.99 7.09 -16.68
CA ARG A 136 2.01 7.84 -17.49
C ARG A 136 1.79 9.26 -16.95
N GLN A 137 1.67 9.41 -15.64
CA GLN A 137 1.52 10.71 -15.00
C GLN A 137 2.75 11.60 -15.21
N GLU A 138 3.96 11.04 -15.05
CA GLU A 138 5.22 11.75 -15.31
C GLU A 138 5.34 12.15 -16.78
N LEU A 139 5.00 11.26 -17.72
CA LEU A 139 5.01 11.56 -19.14
C LEU A 139 4.07 12.72 -19.49
N SER A 140 2.84 12.71 -18.96
CA SER A 140 1.87 13.80 -19.16
C SER A 140 2.36 15.12 -18.57
N GLY A 141 2.96 15.10 -17.38
CA GLY A 141 3.56 16.30 -16.76
C GLY A 141 4.69 16.86 -17.62
N LEU A 142 5.61 16.01 -18.07
CA LEU A 142 6.73 16.43 -18.93
C LEU A 142 6.27 16.99 -20.28
N GLN A 143 5.21 16.45 -20.87
CA GLN A 143 4.65 16.98 -22.11
C GLN A 143 4.10 18.40 -21.92
N THR A 144 3.44 18.63 -20.78
CA THR A 144 2.93 19.98 -20.43
C THR A 144 4.07 20.95 -20.19
N GLU A 145 5.09 20.54 -19.43
CA GLU A 145 6.28 21.37 -19.17
C GLU A 145 7.02 21.71 -20.45
N GLN A 146 7.20 20.73 -21.35
CA GLN A 146 7.86 20.96 -22.65
C GLN A 146 7.08 21.97 -23.49
N LEU A 147 5.74 21.87 -23.53
CA LEU A 147 4.91 22.79 -24.29
C LEU A 147 5.09 24.25 -23.81
N HIS A 148 5.08 24.48 -22.49
CA HIS A 148 5.32 25.81 -21.91
C HIS A 148 6.74 26.28 -22.22
N PHE A 149 7.73 25.40 -22.04
CA PHE A 149 9.11 25.75 -22.36
C PHE A 149 9.32 26.16 -23.82
N GLU A 150 8.71 25.45 -24.78
CA GLU A 150 8.83 25.76 -26.22
C GLU A 150 8.14 27.08 -26.61
N GLN A 151 7.12 27.50 -25.86
CA GLN A 151 6.44 28.78 -26.06
C GLN A 151 7.25 29.98 -25.54
N GLU A 152 8.01 29.79 -24.46
CA GLU A 152 8.71 30.87 -23.76
C GLU A 152 10.19 30.98 -24.14
N THR A 153 10.78 29.93 -24.75
CA THR A 153 12.23 29.84 -24.90
C THR A 153 12.67 29.70 -26.35
N THR A 154 13.59 30.54 -26.76
CA THR A 154 14.25 30.43 -28.08
C THR A 154 15.54 29.64 -27.95
N ILE A 155 15.70 28.63 -28.78
CA ILE A 155 16.90 27.77 -28.81
C ILE A 155 17.77 28.21 -29.98
N ASP A 156 19.07 28.35 -29.75
CA ASP A 156 20.04 28.65 -30.79
C ASP A 156 20.22 27.45 -31.72
N PRO A 157 19.82 27.55 -33.01
CA PRO A 157 19.88 26.42 -33.94
C PRO A 157 21.33 26.06 -34.38
N THR A 158 22.29 26.94 -34.10
CA THR A 158 23.70 26.72 -34.48
C THR A 158 24.43 25.78 -33.55
N ILE A 159 23.90 25.55 -32.33
CA ILE A 159 24.52 24.69 -31.34
C ILE A 159 23.80 23.35 -31.33
N THR A 160 24.53 22.26 -31.42
CA THR A 160 23.97 20.92 -31.42
C THR A 160 24.73 20.00 -30.47
N LEU A 161 24.01 19.00 -29.93
CA LEU A 161 24.59 17.96 -29.08
C LEU A 161 25.20 16.86 -29.97
N ARG A 162 26.52 16.59 -29.85
CA ARG A 162 27.24 15.60 -30.66
C ARG A 162 26.77 14.16 -30.45
N ARG A 163 26.25 13.85 -29.26
CA ARG A 163 25.93 12.49 -28.89
C ARG A 163 24.71 12.48 -27.99
N GLN A 164 23.76 11.60 -28.30
CA GLN A 164 22.65 11.33 -27.40
C GLN A 164 23.14 10.80 -26.05
N MET A 165 22.55 11.26 -25.00
CA MET A 165 22.86 10.88 -23.61
C MET A 165 21.57 10.53 -22.86
N PRO A 166 21.63 9.61 -21.89
CA PRO A 166 20.49 9.34 -21.01
C PRO A 166 20.00 10.62 -20.31
N SER A 167 18.70 10.70 -20.07
CA SER A 167 18.05 11.86 -19.42
C SER A 167 18.72 12.24 -18.10
N ALA A 168 19.12 11.28 -17.28
CA ALA A 168 19.82 11.53 -16.02
C ALA A 168 21.15 12.29 -16.21
N ARG A 169 21.91 12.01 -17.27
CA ARG A 169 23.16 12.74 -17.58
C ARG A 169 22.89 14.14 -18.11
N LEU A 170 21.83 14.31 -18.89
CA LEU A 170 21.39 15.63 -19.37
C LEU A 170 20.97 16.51 -18.19
N LEU A 171 20.20 15.97 -17.27
CA LEU A 171 19.78 16.67 -16.06
C LEU A 171 20.97 17.07 -15.16
N MET A 172 21.93 16.16 -14.96
CA MET A 172 23.14 16.47 -14.20
C MET A 172 23.94 17.60 -14.86
N LEU A 173 24.11 17.56 -16.19
CA LEU A 173 24.85 18.58 -16.93
C LEU A 173 24.10 19.92 -16.91
N TRP A 174 22.78 19.90 -17.04
CA TRP A 174 21.95 21.09 -16.91
C TRP A 174 22.12 21.77 -15.54
N ASN A 175 21.98 21.01 -14.45
CA ASN A 175 22.18 21.52 -13.08
C ASN A 175 23.61 22.04 -12.87
N GLU A 176 24.62 21.36 -13.42
CA GLU A 176 26.03 21.80 -13.36
C GLU A 176 26.24 23.12 -14.08
N LEU A 177 25.64 23.31 -15.27
CA LEU A 177 25.71 24.56 -16.03
C LEU A 177 24.94 25.70 -15.33
N GLN A 178 23.76 25.43 -14.81
CA GLN A 178 22.96 26.42 -14.08
C GLN A 178 23.71 26.91 -12.84
N ALA A 179 24.26 25.99 -12.04
CA ALA A 179 25.08 26.33 -10.89
C ALA A 179 26.35 27.13 -11.29
N ALA A 180 26.95 26.87 -12.45
CA ALA A 180 28.13 27.60 -12.92
C ALA A 180 27.79 29.03 -13.40
N VAL A 181 26.56 29.25 -13.89
CA VAL A 181 26.07 30.60 -14.28
C VAL A 181 25.76 31.46 -13.06
N GLU A 182 25.10 30.89 -12.05
CA GLU A 182 24.61 31.60 -10.86
C GLU A 182 25.70 31.86 -9.80
N TRP A 183 26.84 31.19 -9.91
CA TRP A 183 27.83 31.18 -8.85
C TRP A 183 28.62 32.50 -8.70
N GLN A 184 28.76 33.00 -7.46
CA GLN A 184 29.56 34.17 -7.08
C GLN A 184 30.66 33.78 -6.09
N PRO A 185 31.96 34.05 -6.38
CA PRO A 185 33.07 33.63 -5.52
C PRO A 185 33.20 34.49 -4.26
N ASN A 186 33.24 33.83 -3.09
CA ASN A 186 33.44 34.43 -1.78
C ASN A 186 34.83 34.12 -1.22
N GLY A 187 35.93 34.53 -1.92
CA GLY A 187 37.30 34.38 -1.40
C GLY A 187 38.34 33.85 -2.40
N LEU A 188 39.64 33.92 -2.04
CA LEU A 188 40.74 33.52 -2.92
C LEU A 188 40.81 32.00 -3.14
N PHE A 189 40.49 31.21 -2.11
CA PHE A 189 40.51 29.74 -2.18
C PHE A 189 39.39 29.21 -3.06
N ASP A 190 38.21 29.84 -2.98
CA ASP A 190 37.07 29.51 -3.83
C ASP A 190 37.34 29.84 -5.30
N ARG A 191 38.05 30.92 -5.59
CA ARG A 191 38.46 31.29 -6.95
C ARG A 191 39.37 30.22 -7.61
N TRP A 192 40.28 29.64 -6.83
CA TRP A 192 41.18 28.59 -7.37
C TRP A 192 40.42 27.29 -7.66
N ARG A 193 39.63 26.82 -6.74
CA ARG A 193 38.78 25.63 -6.93
C ARG A 193 37.88 25.77 -8.15
N GLU A 194 37.33 26.94 -8.31
CA GLU A 194 36.47 27.23 -9.44
C GLU A 194 37.22 27.29 -10.77
N ALA A 195 38.38 27.87 -10.83
CA ALA A 195 39.18 27.89 -12.06
C ALA A 195 39.42 26.45 -12.56
N VAL A 196 39.66 25.50 -11.65
CA VAL A 196 39.80 24.09 -11.98
C VAL A 196 38.46 23.49 -12.48
N ARG A 197 37.36 23.73 -11.78
CA ARG A 197 36.00 23.27 -12.19
C ARG A 197 35.62 23.85 -13.55
N TRP A 198 35.88 25.13 -13.74
CA TRP A 198 35.62 25.84 -15.00
C TRP A 198 36.44 25.29 -16.15
N PHE A 199 37.72 24.97 -15.95
CA PHE A 199 38.57 24.34 -16.94
C PHE A 199 38.05 22.95 -17.36
N LEU A 200 37.68 22.14 -16.38
CA LEU A 200 37.10 20.81 -16.63
C LEU A 200 35.77 20.89 -17.37
N LEU A 201 34.89 21.81 -16.96
CA LEU A 201 33.60 22.05 -17.58
C LEU A 201 33.76 22.52 -19.03
N LYS A 202 34.65 23.48 -19.31
CA LYS A 202 34.97 23.90 -20.69
C LYS A 202 35.43 22.74 -21.56
N ARG A 203 36.30 21.88 -21.02
CA ARG A 203 36.78 20.71 -21.74
C ARG A 203 35.66 19.73 -22.06
N ARG A 204 34.71 19.54 -21.11
CA ARG A 204 33.53 18.69 -21.26
C ARG A 204 32.56 19.25 -22.31
N ILE A 205 32.24 20.53 -22.25
CA ILE A 205 31.37 21.23 -23.20
C ILE A 205 31.88 21.08 -24.61
N ARG A 206 33.19 21.38 -24.86
CA ARG A 206 33.79 21.22 -26.19
C ARG A 206 33.69 19.80 -26.76
N ARG A 207 33.62 18.78 -25.91
CA ARG A 207 33.48 17.38 -26.36
C ARG A 207 32.03 17.02 -26.66
N LEU A 208 31.08 17.71 -26.03
CA LEU A 208 29.67 17.35 -26.09
C LEU A 208 28.89 18.18 -27.11
N PHE A 209 29.33 19.39 -27.42
CA PHE A 209 28.57 20.31 -28.28
C PHE A 209 29.37 20.70 -29.53
N ASP A 210 28.66 20.81 -30.66
CA ASP A 210 29.13 21.44 -31.90
C ASP A 210 28.57 22.85 -32.01
N GLY A 211 29.20 23.70 -32.79
CA GLY A 211 28.79 25.07 -33.02
C GLY A 211 29.05 26.03 -31.84
N PHE A 212 29.74 25.56 -30.78
CA PHE A 212 30.02 26.34 -29.60
C PHE A 212 31.46 26.94 -29.63
N SER A 213 31.62 28.13 -29.02
CA SER A 213 32.88 28.85 -28.95
C SER A 213 34.04 27.99 -28.39
N ARG A 214 35.26 28.15 -28.95
CA ARG A 214 36.47 27.50 -28.42
C ARG A 214 36.87 28.05 -27.04
N HIS A 215 36.49 29.28 -26.72
CA HIS A 215 36.75 29.94 -25.43
C HIS A 215 35.44 30.49 -24.83
N PRO A 216 34.57 29.61 -24.34
CA PRO A 216 33.27 30.06 -23.83
C PRO A 216 33.45 30.90 -22.57
N GLU A 217 32.72 32.00 -22.52
CA GLU A 217 32.50 32.79 -21.32
C GLU A 217 31.28 32.25 -20.52
N ARG A 218 31.05 32.76 -19.30
CA ARG A 218 29.90 32.30 -18.50
C ARG A 218 28.56 32.64 -19.17
N GLN A 219 28.48 33.79 -19.81
CA GLN A 219 27.29 34.21 -20.54
C GLN A 219 26.93 33.25 -21.69
N ASP A 220 27.93 32.66 -22.33
CA ASP A 220 27.71 31.69 -23.38
C ASP A 220 27.06 30.41 -22.89
N LEU A 221 27.26 30.04 -21.60
CA LEU A 221 26.62 28.87 -21.00
C LEU A 221 25.09 28.96 -20.94
N GLN A 222 24.54 30.20 -20.77
CA GLN A 222 23.11 30.42 -20.78
C GLN A 222 22.46 29.94 -22.08
N ARG A 223 23.18 29.98 -23.20
CA ARG A 223 22.70 29.51 -24.50
C ARG A 223 22.61 27.97 -24.59
N LEU A 224 23.37 27.25 -23.74
CA LEU A 224 23.35 25.79 -23.70
C LEU A 224 22.22 25.24 -22.84
N ILE A 225 21.77 25.98 -21.83
CA ILE A 225 20.73 25.55 -20.89
C ILE A 225 19.43 25.17 -21.62
N PRO A 226 18.88 26.02 -22.52
CA PRO A 226 17.68 25.67 -23.27
C PRO A 226 17.82 24.43 -24.16
N LEU A 227 19.01 24.26 -24.78
CA LEU A 227 19.27 23.08 -25.60
C LEU A 227 19.30 21.80 -24.77
N LEU A 228 19.94 21.83 -23.60
CA LEU A 228 19.96 20.69 -22.69
C LEU A 228 18.58 20.38 -22.14
N GLN A 229 17.81 21.38 -21.78
CA GLN A 229 16.45 21.25 -21.27
C GLN A 229 15.54 20.59 -22.32
N ARG A 230 15.57 21.08 -23.56
CA ARG A 230 14.85 20.45 -24.68
C ARG A 230 15.28 19.00 -24.90
N SER A 231 16.60 18.76 -24.91
CA SER A 231 17.13 17.40 -25.10
C SER A 231 16.73 16.47 -23.95
N TYR A 232 16.69 17.00 -22.72
CA TYR A 232 16.20 16.25 -21.55
C TYR A 232 14.75 15.85 -21.73
N TYR A 233 13.85 16.78 -22.10
CA TYR A 233 12.44 16.47 -22.31
C TYR A 233 12.26 15.40 -23.37
N GLN A 234 12.93 15.52 -24.51
CA GLN A 234 12.82 14.55 -25.60
C GLN A 234 13.26 13.15 -25.16
N VAL A 235 14.48 13.03 -24.62
CA VAL A 235 15.03 11.73 -24.21
C VAL A 235 14.23 11.13 -23.06
N ARG A 236 13.80 11.94 -22.09
CA ARG A 236 13.01 11.44 -20.96
C ARG A 236 11.63 10.92 -21.39
N GLN A 237 10.99 11.58 -22.34
CA GLN A 237 9.72 11.10 -22.91
C GLN A 237 9.91 9.80 -23.68
N GLU A 238 11.00 9.64 -24.45
CA GLU A 238 11.33 8.39 -25.14
C GLU A 238 11.58 7.25 -24.12
N GLU A 239 12.35 7.52 -23.06
CA GLU A 239 12.59 6.55 -21.98
C GLU A 239 11.30 6.12 -21.27
N LEU A 240 10.43 7.07 -20.94
CA LEU A 240 9.14 6.80 -20.29
C LEU A 240 8.19 6.05 -21.22
N SER A 241 8.12 6.41 -22.49
CA SER A 241 7.29 5.71 -23.48
C SER A 241 7.74 4.26 -23.64
N ALA A 242 9.04 4.03 -23.73
CA ALA A 242 9.60 2.67 -23.80
C ALA A 242 9.34 1.86 -22.51
N GLU A 243 9.39 2.52 -21.35
CA GLU A 243 9.05 1.90 -20.07
C GLU A 243 7.56 1.52 -20.00
N ILE A 244 6.67 2.43 -20.40
CA ILE A 244 5.22 2.20 -20.48
C ILE A 244 4.93 1.00 -21.37
N ASP A 245 5.44 0.98 -22.60
CA ASP A 245 5.24 -0.12 -23.55
C ASP A 245 5.72 -1.47 -23.00
N ARG A 246 6.86 -1.46 -22.30
CA ARG A 246 7.40 -2.67 -21.68
C ARG A 246 6.48 -3.20 -20.56
N ILE A 247 6.00 -2.30 -19.70
CA ILE A 247 5.12 -2.69 -18.59
C ILE A 247 3.76 -3.15 -19.13
N GLU A 248 3.21 -2.48 -20.12
CA GLU A 248 1.94 -2.86 -20.77
C GLU A 248 2.01 -4.26 -21.39
N LYS A 249 3.09 -4.57 -22.10
CA LYS A 249 3.32 -5.92 -22.64
C LYS A 249 3.39 -6.99 -21.54
N GLN A 250 4.02 -6.67 -20.40
CA GLN A 250 4.08 -7.59 -19.26
C GLN A 250 2.71 -7.78 -18.58
N LEU A 251 1.89 -6.73 -18.51
CA LEU A 251 0.55 -6.80 -17.93
C LEU A 251 -0.48 -7.47 -18.86
N ALA A 252 -0.32 -7.34 -20.17
CA ALA A 252 -1.21 -7.95 -21.17
C ALA A 252 -1.25 -9.49 -21.09
N THR A 253 -0.20 -10.11 -20.55
CA THR A 253 -0.14 -11.57 -20.36
C THR A 253 -0.69 -12.02 -19.01
N SER A 254 -1.11 -11.11 -18.13
CA SER A 254 -1.61 -11.42 -16.79
C SER A 254 -3.12 -11.22 -16.70
N ASP A 255 -3.81 -12.23 -16.16
CA ASP A 255 -5.24 -12.13 -15.82
C ASP A 255 -5.40 -11.83 -14.32
N ALA A 256 -5.12 -10.59 -13.94
CA ALA A 256 -5.22 -10.16 -12.55
C ALA A 256 -6.62 -10.40 -11.93
N PRO A 257 -7.75 -10.14 -12.62
CA PRO A 257 -9.07 -10.42 -12.06
C PRO A 257 -9.28 -11.89 -11.73
N ALA A 258 -8.92 -12.81 -12.62
CA ALA A 258 -9.02 -14.25 -12.35
C ALA A 258 -8.09 -14.73 -11.24
N MET A 259 -6.88 -14.15 -11.14
CA MET A 259 -5.95 -14.42 -10.04
C MET A 259 -6.51 -13.96 -8.71
N VAL A 260 -7.10 -12.76 -8.64
CA VAL A 260 -7.75 -12.25 -7.41
C VAL A 260 -8.90 -13.16 -6.99
N ALA A 261 -9.75 -13.59 -7.94
CA ALA A 261 -10.87 -14.48 -7.65
C ALA A 261 -10.40 -15.82 -7.09
N ARG A 262 -9.41 -16.45 -7.73
CA ARG A 262 -8.79 -17.70 -7.29
C ARG A 262 -8.18 -17.58 -5.89
N LEU A 263 -7.32 -16.59 -5.68
CA LEU A 263 -6.69 -16.33 -4.39
C LEU A 263 -7.72 -16.12 -3.28
N SER A 264 -8.82 -15.42 -3.58
CA SER A 264 -9.91 -15.21 -2.62
C SER A 264 -10.61 -16.50 -2.27
N ASP A 265 -10.91 -17.35 -3.25
CA ASP A 265 -11.58 -18.63 -3.06
C ASP A 265 -10.68 -19.61 -2.27
N ASP A 266 -9.44 -19.77 -2.68
CA ASP A 266 -8.50 -20.65 -2.00
C ASP A 266 -8.17 -20.19 -0.57
N SER A 267 -8.06 -18.88 -0.34
CA SER A 267 -7.92 -18.33 1.02
C SER A 267 -9.15 -18.62 1.88
N MET A 268 -10.36 -18.55 1.31
CA MET A 268 -11.58 -18.89 2.03
C MET A 268 -11.69 -20.39 2.30
N ARG A 269 -11.31 -21.23 1.36
CA ARG A 269 -11.23 -22.70 1.53
C ARG A 269 -10.26 -23.07 2.64
N TYR A 270 -9.08 -22.44 2.67
CA TYR A 270 -8.09 -22.64 3.73
C TYR A 270 -8.64 -22.21 5.10
N LEU A 271 -9.21 -21.00 5.21
CA LEU A 271 -9.83 -20.52 6.45
C LEU A 271 -10.91 -21.48 6.95
N ARG A 272 -11.83 -21.91 6.07
CA ARG A 272 -12.91 -22.84 6.43
C ARG A 272 -12.37 -24.20 6.90
N SER A 273 -11.35 -24.73 6.26
CA SER A 273 -10.72 -25.99 6.68
C SER A 273 -10.06 -25.87 8.05
N ARG A 274 -9.39 -24.76 8.34
CA ARG A 274 -8.83 -24.46 9.66
C ARG A 274 -9.91 -24.35 10.74
N LEU A 275 -11.03 -23.68 10.42
CA LEU A 275 -12.17 -23.57 11.33
C LEU A 275 -12.84 -24.92 11.58
N ALA A 276 -12.99 -25.75 10.56
CA ALA A 276 -13.52 -27.10 10.71
C ALA A 276 -12.61 -27.99 11.56
N ALA A 277 -11.31 -27.88 11.42
CA ALA A 277 -10.36 -28.58 12.27
C ALA A 277 -10.49 -28.18 13.75
N ARG A 278 -10.80 -26.89 14.02
CA ARG A 278 -10.93 -26.34 15.38
C ARG A 278 -12.30 -26.58 15.99
N TYR A 279 -13.38 -26.35 15.25
CA TYR A 279 -14.76 -26.33 15.75
C TYR A 279 -15.62 -27.49 15.26
N GLY A 280 -15.08 -28.38 14.41
CA GLY A 280 -15.76 -29.56 13.90
C GLY A 280 -15.69 -30.76 14.87
N LYS A 281 -16.04 -31.94 14.35
CA LYS A 281 -15.99 -33.22 15.06
C LYS A 281 -16.75 -33.25 16.40
N GLY A 282 -17.92 -32.60 16.42
CA GLY A 282 -18.79 -32.58 17.59
C GLY A 282 -18.31 -31.65 18.71
N HIS A 283 -17.50 -30.63 18.38
CA HIS A 283 -17.11 -29.60 19.35
C HIS A 283 -18.34 -28.98 20.00
N LYS A 284 -18.39 -29.03 21.33
CA LYS A 284 -19.48 -28.44 22.11
C LYS A 284 -19.02 -27.13 22.73
N ARG A 285 -19.53 -26.04 22.20
CA ARG A 285 -19.25 -24.70 22.72
C ARG A 285 -19.90 -24.53 24.10
N PRO A 286 -19.16 -24.10 25.13
CA PRO A 286 -19.73 -23.77 26.42
C PRO A 286 -20.61 -22.50 26.33
N ILE A 287 -21.64 -22.43 27.17
CA ILE A 287 -22.44 -21.22 27.32
C ILE A 287 -21.79 -20.33 28.37
N PHE A 288 -21.49 -19.12 27.99
CA PHE A 288 -20.82 -18.13 28.84
C PHE A 288 -21.84 -17.19 29.46
N GLN A 289 -21.83 -17.06 30.79
CA GLN A 289 -22.64 -16.07 31.50
C GLN A 289 -21.87 -14.75 31.72
N HIS A 290 -20.55 -14.82 31.64
CA HIS A 290 -19.63 -13.69 31.79
C HIS A 290 -18.58 -13.68 30.72
N ILE A 291 -17.98 -12.51 30.48
CA ILE A 291 -16.87 -12.37 29.57
C ILE A 291 -15.60 -12.80 30.29
N THR A 292 -15.08 -13.95 29.88
CA THR A 292 -13.89 -14.56 30.46
C THR A 292 -12.84 -14.77 29.37
N PRO A 293 -11.56 -15.03 29.70
CA PRO A 293 -10.55 -15.38 28.71
C PRO A 293 -10.91 -16.62 27.88
N GLU A 294 -11.67 -17.56 28.48
CA GLU A 294 -12.15 -18.77 27.78
C GLU A 294 -13.16 -18.42 26.69
N LEU A 295 -13.99 -17.38 26.90
CA LEU A 295 -14.90 -16.88 25.88
C LEU A 295 -14.11 -16.43 24.62
N LEU A 296 -12.96 -15.79 24.79
CA LEU A 296 -12.13 -15.34 23.66
C LEU A 296 -11.56 -16.49 22.82
N LYS A 297 -11.42 -17.69 23.42
CA LYS A 297 -11.03 -18.89 22.65
C LYS A 297 -12.15 -19.36 21.74
N GLU A 298 -13.39 -19.20 22.15
CA GLU A 298 -14.57 -19.60 21.39
C GLU A 298 -15.06 -18.52 20.42
N TYR A 299 -14.89 -17.26 20.81
CA TYR A 299 -15.28 -16.07 20.06
C TYR A 299 -14.06 -15.15 19.88
N PRO A 300 -13.15 -15.49 18.98
CA PRO A 300 -11.89 -14.75 18.84
C PRO A 300 -12.06 -13.33 18.30
N VAL A 301 -13.23 -13.02 17.71
CA VAL A 301 -13.54 -11.70 17.16
C VAL A 301 -14.54 -11.00 18.05
N VAL A 302 -14.07 -10.05 18.83
CA VAL A 302 -14.91 -9.24 19.71
C VAL A 302 -15.12 -7.87 19.09
N LEU A 303 -16.38 -7.43 19.09
CA LEU A 303 -16.78 -6.13 18.57
C LEU A 303 -17.44 -5.30 19.66
N SER A 304 -17.01 -4.05 19.80
CA SER A 304 -17.53 -3.15 20.83
C SER A 304 -17.43 -1.69 20.37
N THR A 305 -18.19 -0.80 21.01
CA THR A 305 -17.87 0.62 20.89
C THR A 305 -16.62 0.94 21.71
N THR A 306 -15.86 1.95 21.30
CA THR A 306 -14.68 2.44 22.06
C THR A 306 -15.04 2.76 23.51
N PHE A 307 -16.19 3.34 23.73
CA PHE A 307 -16.67 3.70 25.07
C PHE A 307 -16.99 2.48 25.95
N SER A 308 -17.65 1.47 25.38
CA SER A 308 -18.09 0.29 26.11
C SER A 308 -16.99 -0.76 26.26
N SER A 309 -15.96 -0.74 25.43
CA SER A 309 -14.90 -1.73 25.49
C SER A 309 -14.23 -1.80 26.85
N ARG A 310 -13.90 -0.63 27.44
CA ARG A 310 -13.28 -0.55 28.77
C ARG A 310 -14.15 -1.14 29.91
N SER A 311 -15.46 -1.00 29.83
CA SER A 311 -16.38 -1.52 30.85
C SER A 311 -16.76 -2.99 30.67
N ASN A 312 -16.55 -3.53 29.47
CA ASN A 312 -16.89 -4.90 29.11
C ASN A 312 -15.86 -5.92 29.56
N PHE A 313 -14.61 -5.50 29.72
CA PHE A 313 -13.50 -6.40 30.04
C PHE A 313 -12.93 -6.10 31.42
N ARG A 314 -12.41 -7.13 32.08
CA ARG A 314 -11.55 -6.95 33.24
C ARG A 314 -10.20 -6.38 32.81
N ALA A 315 -9.51 -5.65 33.68
CA ALA A 315 -8.22 -5.05 33.42
C ALA A 315 -7.13 -6.06 32.96
N GLU A 316 -7.32 -7.33 33.27
CA GLU A 316 -6.42 -8.43 32.95
C GLU A 316 -6.72 -9.08 31.57
N THR A 317 -7.81 -8.68 30.90
CA THR A 317 -8.19 -9.25 29.60
C THR A 317 -7.33 -8.63 28.51
N LEU A 318 -6.49 -9.43 27.89
CA LEU A 318 -5.60 -9.02 26.79
C LEU A 318 -6.11 -9.59 25.47
N PHE A 319 -6.06 -8.77 24.45
CA PHE A 319 -6.23 -9.16 23.05
C PHE A 319 -4.89 -9.17 22.33
N ASP A 320 -4.71 -10.11 21.42
CA ASP A 320 -3.50 -10.10 20.56
C ASP A 320 -3.48 -8.87 19.64
N TYR A 321 -4.65 -8.43 19.16
CA TYR A 321 -4.80 -7.28 18.28
C TYR A 321 -6.01 -6.41 18.64
N VAL A 322 -5.86 -5.11 18.44
CA VAL A 322 -6.96 -4.13 18.53
C VAL A 322 -7.02 -3.39 17.19
N ILE A 323 -8.21 -3.37 16.60
CA ILE A 323 -8.51 -2.61 15.39
C ILE A 323 -9.49 -1.51 15.74
N MET A 324 -9.08 -0.26 15.57
CA MET A 324 -9.92 0.91 15.80
C MET A 324 -10.37 1.49 14.47
N ASP A 325 -11.64 1.32 14.12
CA ASP A 325 -12.25 1.95 12.95
C ASP A 325 -12.67 3.38 13.29
N GLU A 326 -12.58 4.28 12.30
CA GLU A 326 -12.86 5.72 12.46
C GLU A 326 -12.06 6.36 13.63
N ALA A 327 -10.80 5.97 13.80
CA ALA A 327 -9.92 6.40 14.89
C ALA A 327 -9.76 7.93 15.00
N SER A 328 -9.89 8.65 13.89
CA SER A 328 -9.86 10.13 13.86
C SER A 328 -11.02 10.79 14.61
N GLN A 329 -12.11 10.05 14.87
CA GLN A 329 -13.28 10.54 15.61
C GLN A 329 -13.22 10.21 17.10
N VAL A 330 -12.17 9.50 17.54
CA VAL A 330 -11.97 9.07 18.93
C VAL A 330 -11.10 10.09 19.64
N SER A 331 -11.56 10.61 20.80
CA SER A 331 -10.70 11.47 21.63
C SER A 331 -9.58 10.65 22.25
N SER A 332 -8.42 11.30 22.52
CA SER A 332 -7.28 10.65 23.17
C SER A 332 -7.62 10.05 24.54
N GLU A 333 -8.57 10.64 25.27
CA GLU A 333 -9.05 10.16 26.56
C GLU A 333 -9.87 8.85 26.46
N THR A 334 -10.58 8.68 25.32
CA THR A 334 -11.42 7.50 25.09
C THR A 334 -10.62 6.37 24.42
N GLY A 335 -9.60 6.72 23.67
CA GLY A 335 -8.75 5.76 22.93
C GLY A 335 -7.58 5.18 23.73
N ALA A 336 -7.30 5.74 24.89
CA ALA A 336 -6.29 5.24 25.84
C ALA A 336 -6.95 4.30 26.86
#